data_00126bfa3f11f28a579ad99522e0376d
#
_entry.id   00126bfa3f11f28a579ad99522e0376d
#
_cell.length_a   1.000
_cell.length_b   1.000
_cell.length_c   1.000
_cell.angle_alpha   90.00
_cell.angle_beta   90.00
_cell.angle_gamma   90.00
#
_symmetry.space_group_name_H-M   'P 1'
#
loop_
_entity.id
_entity.type
_entity.pdbx_description
1 polymer ?
#
loop_
_entity_poly.entity_id
_entity_poly.type
_entity_poly.pdbx_seq_one_letter_code
_entity_poly.pdbx_strand_id
1 'polypeptide(L)'
;MLDKIAFDPAVDKLWFVGDLVNRGPQSLEALRFVRDLGDSAMTVLGNHDLFLLACAFIDRSPKPGDTLDTILNAPDRDELIDWLRNRPLIHHDAQLGWTLVHAGIPPEWDLDTALTQAKMAQKALRQSDPLPFFTAMFGENPALWHEKLSKTLKIRYTINALTRMRYVTQEGQLDLKEKRPVEEVGDKLLPWFDYPRRASRNERIVFGHWSALGDARDRKKTWCIDQGCLWGRELTALHLDTRPATVIQVSCPCYRQLNVTSPSKQSST
;
A
#
# COMPACT_ATOMS: atom_id res chain seq x y z
N MET A 1 -4.04 -14.97 13.21
CA MET A 1 -2.62 -14.66 12.89
C MET A 1 -1.82 -14.41 14.16
N LEU A 2 -2.23 -13.51 15.04
CA LEU A 2 -1.45 -13.17 16.25
C LEU A 2 -1.15 -14.37 17.14
N ASP A 3 -2.13 -15.25 17.36
CA ASP A 3 -1.92 -16.51 18.12
C ASP A 3 -0.89 -17.43 17.43
N LYS A 4 -0.93 -17.48 16.09
CA LYS A 4 0.00 -18.31 15.31
C LYS A 4 1.45 -17.87 15.39
N ILE A 5 1.68 -16.55 15.46
CA ILE A 5 3.03 -15.98 15.64
C ILE A 5 3.40 -15.80 17.11
N ALA A 6 2.53 -16.18 18.05
CA ALA A 6 2.70 -15.98 19.49
C ALA A 6 3.08 -14.53 19.86
N PHE A 7 2.37 -13.56 19.26
CA PHE A 7 2.66 -12.14 19.42
C PHE A 7 2.54 -11.69 20.88
N ASP A 8 3.61 -11.09 21.41
CA ASP A 8 3.65 -10.45 22.72
C ASP A 8 3.95 -8.94 22.54
N PRO A 9 2.97 -8.04 22.79
CA PRO A 9 3.15 -6.60 22.61
C PRO A 9 4.21 -5.98 23.53
N ALA A 10 4.69 -6.69 24.56
CA ALA A 10 5.74 -6.20 25.42
C ALA A 10 7.14 -6.27 24.79
N VAL A 11 7.33 -7.17 23.81
CA VAL A 11 8.64 -7.43 23.19
C VAL A 11 8.62 -7.37 21.66
N ASP A 12 7.46 -7.64 21.04
CA ASP A 12 7.32 -7.72 19.61
C ASP A 12 6.81 -6.42 18.99
N LYS A 13 7.14 -6.20 17.71
CA LYS A 13 6.60 -5.11 16.90
C LYS A 13 5.98 -5.65 15.62
N LEU A 14 4.77 -5.18 15.33
CA LEU A 14 4.07 -5.49 14.09
C LEU A 14 4.21 -4.35 13.07
N TRP A 15 4.51 -4.72 11.83
CA TRP A 15 4.50 -3.79 10.72
C TRP A 15 3.35 -4.12 9.77
N PHE A 16 2.54 -3.12 9.45
CA PHE A 16 1.41 -3.25 8.55
C PHE A 16 1.69 -2.51 7.24
N VAL A 17 1.46 -3.20 6.13
CA VAL A 17 1.71 -2.66 4.78
C VAL A 17 0.67 -1.65 4.30
N GLY A 18 -0.20 -1.15 5.18
CA GLY A 18 -1.28 -0.21 4.84
C GLY A 18 -2.55 -0.89 4.35
N ASP A 19 -3.49 -0.07 3.86
CA ASP A 19 -4.85 -0.48 3.52
C ASP A 19 -5.54 -1.18 4.70
N LEU A 20 -5.44 -0.55 5.88
CA LEU A 20 -6.10 -1.02 7.10
C LEU A 20 -7.62 -1.02 6.98
N VAL A 21 -8.15 -0.22 6.06
CA VAL A 21 -9.57 0.06 5.89
C VAL A 21 -10.05 -0.25 4.48
N ASN A 22 -11.36 -0.26 4.34
CA ASN A 22 -12.10 -0.46 3.11
C ASN A 22 -12.17 -1.92 2.64
N ARG A 23 -13.18 -2.21 1.85
CA ARG A 23 -13.49 -3.52 1.23
C ARG A 23 -13.88 -4.63 2.22
N GLY A 24 -13.17 -4.79 3.33
CA GLY A 24 -13.50 -5.76 4.36
C GLY A 24 -14.67 -5.30 5.25
N PRO A 25 -15.32 -6.24 5.96
CA PRO A 25 -16.51 -5.93 6.76
C PRO A 25 -16.19 -5.22 8.09
N GLN A 26 -14.94 -5.26 8.55
CA GLN A 26 -14.53 -4.82 9.88
C GLN A 26 -13.48 -3.69 9.81
N SER A 27 -13.69 -2.70 8.93
CA SER A 27 -12.75 -1.59 8.72
C SER A 27 -12.54 -0.76 9.99
N LEU A 28 -13.60 -0.48 10.74
CA LEU A 28 -13.54 0.30 11.98
C LEU A 28 -12.77 -0.45 13.07
N GLU A 29 -13.07 -1.72 13.25
CA GLU A 29 -12.43 -2.58 14.25
C GLU A 29 -10.95 -2.78 13.94
N ALA A 30 -10.61 -2.99 12.68
CA ALA A 30 -9.22 -3.12 12.24
C ALA A 30 -8.42 -1.84 12.49
N LEU A 31 -8.99 -0.68 12.19
CA LEU A 31 -8.34 0.62 12.41
C LEU A 31 -8.11 0.88 13.90
N ARG A 32 -9.13 0.65 14.74
CA ARG A 32 -9.02 0.75 16.19
C ARG A 32 -7.98 -0.21 16.75
N PHE A 33 -8.02 -1.47 16.33
CA PHE A 33 -7.08 -2.49 16.77
C PHE A 33 -5.63 -2.07 16.52
N VAL A 34 -5.29 -1.61 15.30
CA VAL A 34 -3.92 -1.19 14.98
C VAL A 34 -3.52 0.09 15.73
N ARG A 35 -4.45 1.04 15.91
CA ARG A 35 -4.21 2.22 16.75
C ARG A 35 -3.90 1.84 18.21
N ASP A 36 -4.69 0.94 18.76
CA ASP A 36 -4.63 0.58 20.18
C ASP A 36 -3.39 -0.28 20.53
N LEU A 37 -2.71 -0.85 19.54
CA LEU A 37 -1.39 -1.47 19.71
C LEU A 37 -0.29 -0.45 20.09
N GLY A 38 -0.51 0.85 19.88
CA GLY A 38 0.43 1.90 20.27
C GLY A 38 1.81 1.71 19.65
N ASP A 39 2.85 1.72 20.49
CA ASP A 39 4.26 1.61 20.06
C ASP A 39 4.64 0.21 19.55
N SER A 40 3.79 -0.80 19.77
CA SER A 40 3.97 -2.16 19.24
C SER A 40 3.55 -2.29 17.78
N ALA A 41 3.02 -1.22 17.16
CA ALA A 41 2.58 -1.21 15.78
C ALA A 41 3.20 -0.08 14.97
N MET A 42 3.67 -0.42 13.76
CA MET A 42 4.03 0.50 12.70
C MET A 42 3.17 0.22 11.47
N THR A 43 2.51 1.23 10.93
CA THR A 43 1.78 1.10 9.67
C THR A 43 2.16 2.20 8.71
N VAL A 44 2.19 1.88 7.41
CA VAL A 44 2.29 2.88 6.35
C VAL A 44 0.90 3.13 5.76
N LEU A 45 0.72 4.28 5.10
CA LEU A 45 -0.52 4.60 4.42
C LEU A 45 -0.63 3.87 3.08
N GLY A 46 -1.74 3.17 2.89
CA GLY A 46 -2.15 2.64 1.60
C GLY A 46 -3.10 3.58 0.84
N ASN A 47 -3.47 3.17 -0.37
CA ASN A 47 -4.37 3.99 -1.19
C ASN A 47 -5.80 4.04 -0.63
N HIS A 48 -6.27 3.00 0.06
CA HIS A 48 -7.57 3.01 0.72
C HIS A 48 -7.57 3.88 1.98
N ASP A 49 -6.48 3.89 2.74
CA ASP A 49 -6.30 4.78 3.89
C ASP A 49 -6.33 6.26 3.46
N LEU A 50 -5.59 6.60 2.39
CA LEU A 50 -5.60 7.95 1.81
C LEU A 50 -6.97 8.33 1.24
N PHE A 51 -7.73 7.36 0.71
CA PHE A 51 -9.08 7.61 0.22
C PHE A 51 -10.06 7.90 1.38
N LEU A 52 -9.96 7.16 2.50
CA LEU A 52 -10.70 7.48 3.73
C LEU A 52 -10.40 8.91 4.21
N LEU A 53 -9.12 9.28 4.26
CA LEU A 53 -8.72 10.64 4.64
C LEU A 53 -9.31 11.69 3.68
N ALA A 54 -9.32 11.42 2.37
CA ALA A 54 -9.97 12.31 1.40
C ALA A 54 -11.47 12.45 1.65
N CYS A 55 -12.19 11.36 1.95
CA CYS A 55 -13.59 11.40 2.32
C CYS A 55 -13.83 12.25 3.58
N ALA A 56 -12.90 12.21 4.54
CA ALA A 56 -13.03 12.95 5.79
C ALA A 56 -12.76 14.46 5.64
N PHE A 57 -11.86 14.87 4.73
CA PHE A 57 -11.38 16.26 4.65
C PHE A 57 -11.90 17.07 3.47
N ILE A 58 -12.31 16.44 2.36
CA ILE A 58 -12.71 17.15 1.14
C ILE A 58 -14.10 16.75 0.61
N ASP A 59 -14.95 16.25 1.49
CA ASP A 59 -16.35 15.87 1.18
C ASP A 59 -16.46 14.91 -0.04
N ARG A 60 -15.51 13.97 -0.13
CA ARG A 60 -15.52 12.97 -1.18
C ARG A 60 -16.31 11.74 -0.73
N SER A 61 -17.43 11.49 -1.37
CA SER A 61 -18.29 10.37 -1.02
C SER A 61 -17.62 9.01 -1.29
N PRO A 62 -17.76 8.03 -0.39
CA PRO A 62 -17.42 6.64 -0.66
C PRO A 62 -18.16 6.13 -1.91
N LYS A 63 -17.54 5.19 -2.62
CA LYS A 63 -18.14 4.57 -3.80
C LYS A 63 -19.04 3.41 -3.38
N PRO A 64 -20.03 3.02 -4.22
CA PRO A 64 -20.79 1.79 -3.98
C PRO A 64 -19.87 0.59 -3.71
N GLY A 65 -20.08 -0.08 -2.58
CA GLY A 65 -19.27 -1.21 -2.14
C GLY A 65 -17.98 -0.85 -1.36
N ASP A 66 -17.70 0.42 -1.08
CA ASP A 66 -16.75 0.80 -0.05
C ASP A 66 -17.37 0.58 1.35
N THR A 67 -16.53 0.32 2.36
CA THR A 67 -16.94 0.03 3.75
C THR A 67 -16.40 1.08 4.72
N LEU A 68 -16.43 2.35 4.31
CA LEU A 68 -15.86 3.47 5.06
C LEU A 68 -16.88 4.16 5.97
N ASP A 69 -18.19 3.97 5.74
CA ASP A 69 -19.24 4.66 6.46
C ASP A 69 -19.20 4.40 7.97
N THR A 70 -18.80 3.18 8.38
CA THR A 70 -18.67 2.84 9.80
C THR A 70 -17.62 3.68 10.52
N ILE A 71 -16.54 4.07 9.82
CA ILE A 71 -15.50 4.94 10.36
C ILE A 71 -15.94 6.40 10.31
N LEU A 72 -16.50 6.83 9.18
CA LEU A 72 -16.92 8.22 8.98
C LEU A 72 -18.05 8.66 9.94
N ASN A 73 -18.85 7.70 10.42
CA ASN A 73 -19.92 7.93 11.39
C ASN A 73 -19.57 7.47 12.82
N ALA A 74 -18.34 7.03 13.08
CA ALA A 74 -17.92 6.56 14.40
C ALA A 74 -17.85 7.71 15.42
N PRO A 75 -18.17 7.47 16.71
CA PRO A 75 -18.05 8.50 17.75
C PRO A 75 -16.62 9.03 17.91
N ASP A 76 -15.62 8.20 17.67
CA ASP A 76 -14.18 8.50 17.74
C ASP A 76 -13.56 8.80 16.36
N ARG A 77 -14.40 9.15 15.37
CA ARG A 77 -13.99 9.43 14.00
C ARG A 77 -12.78 10.38 13.92
N ASP A 78 -12.85 11.50 14.59
CA ASP A 78 -11.84 12.56 14.47
C ASP A 78 -10.47 12.11 15.04
N GLU A 79 -10.48 11.33 16.13
CA GLU A 79 -9.27 10.71 16.68
C GLU A 79 -8.68 9.67 15.71
N LEU A 80 -9.52 8.83 15.11
CA LEU A 80 -9.09 7.82 14.14
C LEU A 80 -8.50 8.44 12.88
N ILE A 81 -9.15 9.48 12.36
CA ILE A 81 -8.71 10.22 11.18
C ILE A 81 -7.39 10.95 11.45
N ASP A 82 -7.25 11.62 12.61
CA ASP A 82 -6.01 12.28 12.96
C ASP A 82 -4.88 11.28 13.20
N TRP A 83 -5.15 10.17 13.89
CA TRP A 83 -4.17 9.10 14.06
C TRP A 83 -3.69 8.56 12.71
N LEU A 84 -4.61 8.22 11.79
CA LEU A 84 -4.28 7.66 10.47
C LEU A 84 -3.49 8.66 9.62
N ARG A 85 -3.90 9.93 9.60
CA ARG A 85 -3.23 11.01 8.88
C ARG A 85 -1.76 11.17 9.30
N ASN A 86 -1.44 10.82 10.52
CA ASN A 86 -0.08 10.90 11.07
C ASN A 86 0.79 9.67 10.75
N ARG A 87 0.27 8.65 10.04
CA ARG A 87 1.09 7.49 9.63
C ARG A 87 2.01 7.85 8.46
N PRO A 88 3.18 7.21 8.35
CA PRO A 88 4.11 7.44 7.25
C PRO A 88 3.63 6.82 5.93
N LEU A 89 4.18 7.27 4.79
CA LEU A 89 4.02 6.64 3.48
C LEU A 89 5.07 5.54 3.23
N ILE A 90 6.19 5.62 3.93
CA ILE A 90 7.29 4.67 3.89
C ILE A 90 7.98 4.68 5.26
N HIS A 91 8.42 3.52 5.73
CA HIS A 91 9.21 3.37 6.95
C HIS A 91 10.47 2.56 6.65
N HIS A 92 11.60 2.98 7.19
CA HIS A 92 12.85 2.26 7.10
C HIS A 92 13.46 2.09 8.50
N ASP A 93 13.80 0.87 8.84
CA ASP A 93 14.56 0.55 10.04
C ASP A 93 15.99 0.19 9.65
N ALA A 94 16.92 1.08 9.99
CA ALA A 94 18.33 0.93 9.62
C ALA A 94 19.04 -0.22 10.39
N GLN A 95 18.54 -0.59 11.58
CA GLN A 95 19.11 -1.69 12.37
C GLN A 95 18.73 -3.04 11.80
N LEU A 96 17.44 -3.21 11.47
CA LEU A 96 16.95 -4.41 10.78
C LEU A 96 17.35 -4.42 9.30
N GLY A 97 17.57 -3.24 8.70
CA GLY A 97 17.83 -3.06 7.27
C GLY A 97 16.62 -3.43 6.40
N TRP A 98 15.41 -3.13 6.87
CA TRP A 98 14.16 -3.37 6.15
C TRP A 98 13.41 -2.09 5.88
N THR A 99 12.75 -2.05 4.73
CA THR A 99 11.88 -0.93 4.32
C THR A 99 10.45 -1.44 4.15
N LEU A 100 9.51 -0.75 4.77
CA LEU A 100 8.07 -0.97 4.67
C LEU A 100 7.46 0.10 3.75
N VAL A 101 6.73 -0.31 2.73
CA VAL A 101 5.99 0.58 1.83
C VAL A 101 4.69 -0.10 1.40
N HIS A 102 3.65 0.66 1.04
CA HIS A 102 2.39 0.03 0.66
C HIS A 102 2.47 -0.68 -0.71
N ALA A 103 2.92 0.00 -1.77
CA ALA A 103 2.94 -0.56 -3.12
C ALA A 103 4.36 -0.82 -3.66
N GLY A 104 5.28 0.14 -3.56
CA GLY A 104 6.64 -0.04 -4.03
C GLY A 104 7.45 1.25 -4.07
N ILE A 105 8.70 1.16 -4.53
CA ILE A 105 9.61 2.28 -4.76
C ILE A 105 9.85 2.34 -6.27
N PRO A 106 9.60 3.49 -6.95
CA PRO A 106 9.75 3.58 -8.40
C PRO A 106 11.22 3.34 -8.81
N PRO A 107 11.46 2.81 -10.01
CA PRO A 107 12.79 2.32 -10.41
C PRO A 107 13.93 3.33 -10.29
N GLU A 108 13.65 4.60 -10.57
CA GLU A 108 14.64 5.68 -10.56
C GLU A 108 14.99 6.20 -9.15
N TRP A 109 14.24 5.81 -8.11
CA TRP A 109 14.50 6.25 -6.75
C TRP A 109 15.34 5.23 -5.97
N ASP A 110 16.41 5.74 -5.36
CA ASP A 110 17.05 5.09 -4.23
C ASP A 110 16.23 5.30 -2.95
N LEU A 111 16.67 4.70 -1.85
CA LEU A 111 15.96 4.78 -0.57
C LEU A 111 15.90 6.22 -0.04
N ASP A 112 16.99 6.97 -0.15
CA ASP A 112 17.08 8.34 0.38
C ASP A 112 16.12 9.27 -0.38
N THR A 113 16.04 9.14 -1.70
CA THR A 113 15.07 9.85 -2.54
C THR A 113 13.64 9.49 -2.13
N ALA A 114 13.34 8.20 -1.98
CA ALA A 114 12.02 7.73 -1.58
C ALA A 114 11.59 8.30 -0.22
N LEU A 115 12.47 8.25 0.78
CA LEU A 115 12.23 8.82 2.12
C LEU A 115 12.03 10.35 2.07
N THR A 116 12.83 11.05 1.27
CA THR A 116 12.75 12.51 1.11
C THR A 116 11.43 12.93 0.47
N GLN A 117 11.02 12.27 -0.62
CA GLN A 117 9.76 12.60 -1.30
C GLN A 117 8.55 12.21 -0.45
N ALA A 118 8.60 11.08 0.25
CA ALA A 118 7.57 10.70 1.20
C ALA A 118 7.41 11.75 2.32
N LYS A 119 8.52 12.20 2.92
CA LYS A 119 8.52 13.24 3.96
C LYS A 119 7.91 14.56 3.47
N MET A 120 8.19 14.95 2.22
CA MET A 120 7.60 16.13 1.59
C MET A 120 6.08 15.97 1.45
N ALA A 121 5.60 14.84 0.94
CA ALA A 121 4.18 14.55 0.78
C ALA A 121 3.46 14.47 2.13
N GLN A 122 4.04 13.79 3.13
CA GLN A 122 3.50 13.71 4.49
C GLN A 122 3.42 15.08 5.16
N LYS A 123 4.43 15.96 4.97
CA LYS A 123 4.37 17.33 5.47
C LYS A 123 3.19 18.11 4.88
N ALA A 124 2.86 17.89 3.60
CA ALA A 124 1.71 18.51 2.96
C ALA A 124 0.38 17.94 3.50
N LEU A 125 0.30 16.61 3.70
CA LEU A 125 -0.86 15.95 4.28
C LEU A 125 -1.17 16.46 5.71
N ARG A 126 -0.13 16.74 6.50
CA ARG A 126 -0.26 17.13 7.92
C ARG A 126 -0.44 18.64 8.15
N GLN A 127 -0.60 19.45 7.10
CA GLN A 127 -0.91 20.88 7.27
C GLN A 127 -2.28 21.07 7.92
N SER A 128 -2.50 22.19 8.58
CA SER A 128 -3.82 22.57 9.16
C SER A 128 -4.93 22.56 8.10
N ASP A 129 -4.60 23.01 6.88
CA ASP A 129 -5.44 22.83 5.69
C ASP A 129 -4.81 21.75 4.77
N PRO A 130 -5.33 20.53 4.75
CA PRO A 130 -4.83 19.46 3.87
C PRO A 130 -5.47 19.47 2.47
N LEU A 131 -6.39 20.38 2.16
CA LEU A 131 -7.06 20.47 0.86
C LEU A 131 -6.09 20.52 -0.31
N PRO A 132 -4.97 21.29 -0.28
CA PRO A 132 -3.99 21.30 -1.37
C PRO A 132 -3.34 19.92 -1.60
N PHE A 133 -3.12 19.15 -0.53
CA PHE A 133 -2.60 17.78 -0.66
C PHE A 133 -3.60 16.88 -1.35
N PHE A 134 -4.85 16.84 -0.91
CA PHE A 134 -5.89 15.98 -1.49
C PHE A 134 -6.20 16.37 -2.94
N THR A 135 -6.18 17.66 -3.26
CA THR A 135 -6.30 18.12 -4.66
C THR A 135 -5.11 17.64 -5.50
N ALA A 136 -3.91 17.67 -4.94
CA ALA A 136 -2.69 17.23 -5.63
C ALA A 136 -2.64 15.73 -5.88
N MET A 137 -3.06 14.91 -4.91
CA MET A 137 -2.83 13.45 -4.95
C MET A 137 -3.62 12.71 -6.03
N PHE A 138 -4.77 13.25 -6.48
CA PHE A 138 -5.60 12.61 -7.49
C PHE A 138 -5.07 12.83 -8.90
N GLY A 139 -5.18 11.79 -9.73
CA GLY A 139 -4.75 11.77 -11.13
C GLY A 139 -3.64 10.76 -11.37
N GLU A 140 -3.40 10.43 -12.64
CA GLU A 140 -2.43 9.41 -13.04
C GLU A 140 -1.10 10.01 -13.53
N ASN A 141 -1.11 11.27 -13.95
CA ASN A 141 0.08 11.97 -14.44
C ASN A 141 0.68 12.90 -13.38
N PRO A 142 2.02 13.01 -13.32
CA PRO A 142 3.00 12.45 -14.24
C PRO A 142 3.22 10.94 -14.03
N ALA A 143 3.52 10.20 -15.10
CA ALA A 143 3.90 8.79 -15.04
C ALA A 143 5.42 8.59 -14.88
N LEU A 144 6.21 9.63 -15.12
CA LEU A 144 7.67 9.60 -14.98
C LEU A 144 8.13 10.70 -14.02
N TRP A 145 9.07 10.34 -13.15
CA TRP A 145 9.69 11.29 -12.24
C TRP A 145 10.64 12.25 -12.97
N HIS A 146 10.61 13.49 -12.52
CA HIS A 146 11.61 14.47 -12.91
C HIS A 146 11.80 15.51 -11.80
N GLU A 147 13.04 15.89 -11.51
CA GLU A 147 13.35 16.85 -10.44
C GLU A 147 12.72 18.24 -10.62
N LYS A 148 12.42 18.63 -11.86
CA LYS A 148 11.77 19.91 -12.20
C LYS A 148 10.24 19.89 -12.12
N LEU A 149 9.63 18.76 -11.70
CA LEU A 149 8.19 18.72 -11.47
C LEU A 149 7.78 19.76 -10.41
N SER A 150 6.62 20.39 -10.61
CA SER A 150 6.05 21.26 -9.58
C SER A 150 5.78 20.47 -8.28
N LYS A 151 5.68 21.17 -7.15
CA LYS A 151 5.38 20.53 -5.85
C LYS A 151 4.13 19.65 -5.91
N THR A 152 3.06 20.13 -6.56
CA THR A 152 1.81 19.38 -6.77
C THR A 152 2.05 18.08 -7.53
N LEU A 153 2.79 18.12 -8.62
CA LEU A 153 3.09 16.95 -9.44
C LEU A 153 4.04 15.99 -8.73
N LYS A 154 4.99 16.49 -7.94
CA LYS A 154 5.86 15.67 -7.08
C LYS A 154 5.03 14.90 -6.04
N ILE A 155 4.07 15.57 -5.36
CA ILE A 155 3.16 14.91 -4.42
C ILE A 155 2.38 13.81 -5.13
N ARG A 156 1.75 14.10 -6.27
CA ARG A 156 0.97 13.11 -7.03
C ARG A 156 1.80 11.91 -7.44
N TYR A 157 2.98 12.14 -8.01
CA TYR A 157 3.89 11.06 -8.38
C TYR A 157 4.26 10.19 -7.16
N THR A 158 4.62 10.83 -6.05
CA THR A 158 4.98 10.14 -4.79
C THR A 158 3.84 9.25 -4.30
N ILE A 159 2.63 9.77 -4.25
CA ILE A 159 1.45 8.99 -3.82
C ILE A 159 1.20 7.84 -4.79
N ASN A 160 1.22 8.09 -6.09
CA ASN A 160 1.00 7.03 -7.09
C ASN A 160 2.06 5.93 -7.01
N ALA A 161 3.33 6.29 -6.86
CA ALA A 161 4.42 5.34 -6.75
C ALA A 161 4.33 4.51 -5.47
N LEU A 162 4.25 5.17 -4.30
CA LEU A 162 4.33 4.49 -3.01
C LEU A 162 3.04 3.73 -2.64
N THR A 163 1.87 4.09 -3.25
CA THR A 163 0.59 3.50 -2.82
C THR A 163 -0.23 2.83 -3.92
N ARG A 164 0.14 2.95 -5.20
CA ARG A 164 -0.69 2.43 -6.31
C ARG A 164 0.08 1.63 -7.37
N MET A 165 1.40 1.80 -7.44
CA MET A 165 2.24 1.19 -8.46
C MET A 165 2.22 -0.34 -8.38
N ARG A 166 2.15 -0.99 -9.55
CA ARG A 166 2.38 -2.42 -9.76
C ARG A 166 3.38 -2.63 -10.86
N TYR A 167 3.10 -2.05 -12.00
CA TYR A 167 3.88 -2.18 -13.21
C TYR A 167 4.54 -0.87 -13.61
N VAL A 168 5.62 -1.00 -14.36
CA VAL A 168 6.29 0.10 -15.07
C VAL A 168 6.55 -0.32 -16.51
N THR A 169 6.67 0.67 -17.41
CA THR A 169 7.10 0.42 -18.79
C THR A 169 8.60 0.10 -18.85
N GLN A 170 9.09 -0.27 -20.02
CA GLN A 170 10.53 -0.49 -20.27
C GLN A 170 11.36 0.79 -20.03
N GLU A 171 10.74 1.97 -20.13
CA GLU A 171 11.33 3.28 -19.85
C GLU A 171 11.20 3.70 -18.38
N GLY A 172 10.58 2.88 -17.52
CA GLY A 172 10.39 3.14 -16.10
C GLY A 172 9.16 4.00 -15.77
N GLN A 173 8.26 4.26 -16.72
CA GLN A 173 7.02 5.00 -16.46
C GLN A 173 6.04 4.16 -15.65
N LEU A 174 5.36 4.77 -14.67
CA LEU A 174 4.32 4.11 -13.88
C LEU A 174 3.14 3.71 -14.78
N ASP A 175 2.75 2.44 -14.76
CA ASP A 175 1.44 2.00 -15.21
C ASP A 175 0.52 1.77 -14.01
N LEU A 176 -0.53 2.59 -13.90
CA LEU A 176 -1.51 2.54 -12.79
C LEU A 176 -2.80 1.83 -13.18
N LYS A 177 -2.92 1.35 -14.41
CA LYS A 177 -4.14 0.75 -14.97
C LYS A 177 -4.09 -0.77 -14.94
N GLU A 178 -2.92 -1.34 -15.25
CA GLU A 178 -2.78 -2.79 -15.26
C GLU A 178 -2.86 -3.38 -13.83
N LYS A 179 -3.66 -4.44 -13.67
CA LYS A 179 -3.92 -5.10 -12.37
C LYS A 179 -3.89 -6.62 -12.47
N ARG A 180 -3.78 -7.16 -13.68
CA ARG A 180 -3.76 -8.60 -13.91
C ARG A 180 -2.50 -9.23 -13.29
N PRO A 181 -2.51 -10.56 -13.07
CA PRO A 181 -1.32 -11.31 -12.69
C PRO A 181 -0.19 -11.15 -13.73
N VAL A 182 1.05 -11.35 -13.28
CA VAL A 182 2.24 -11.13 -14.13
C VAL A 182 2.21 -12.02 -15.38
N GLU A 183 1.72 -13.23 -15.25
CA GLU A 183 1.65 -14.24 -16.31
C GLU A 183 0.68 -13.86 -17.45
N GLU A 184 -0.25 -12.94 -17.16
CA GLU A 184 -1.25 -12.46 -18.14
C GLU A 184 -0.84 -11.15 -18.82
N VAL A 185 0.24 -10.53 -18.35
CA VAL A 185 0.73 -9.24 -18.86
C VAL A 185 1.93 -9.50 -19.77
N GLY A 186 1.84 -9.05 -21.02
CA GLY A 186 2.94 -9.23 -21.98
C GLY A 186 4.18 -8.37 -21.65
N ASP A 187 5.24 -8.53 -22.45
CA ASP A 187 6.58 -7.97 -22.23
C ASP A 187 6.67 -6.43 -22.23
N LYS A 188 5.58 -5.72 -22.51
CA LYS A 188 5.54 -4.25 -22.52
C LYS A 188 5.61 -3.63 -21.14
N LEU A 189 5.19 -4.37 -20.11
CA LEU A 189 5.17 -3.92 -18.74
C LEU A 189 6.02 -4.87 -17.88
N LEU A 190 6.71 -4.31 -16.92
CA LEU A 190 7.51 -5.03 -15.93
C LEU A 190 6.93 -4.80 -14.53
N PRO A 191 6.86 -5.81 -13.67
CA PRO A 191 6.73 -5.58 -12.24
C PRO A 191 7.80 -4.58 -11.79
N TRP A 192 7.44 -3.60 -10.98
CA TRP A 192 8.38 -2.54 -10.58
C TRP A 192 9.68 -3.09 -9.98
N PHE A 193 9.60 -4.21 -9.24
CA PHE A 193 10.75 -4.86 -8.61
C PHE A 193 11.64 -5.63 -9.60
N ASP A 194 11.13 -5.94 -10.78
CA ASP A 194 11.87 -6.62 -11.85
C ASP A 194 12.58 -5.67 -12.81
N TYR A 195 12.36 -4.35 -12.67
CA TYR A 195 13.04 -3.37 -13.50
C TYR A 195 14.58 -3.52 -13.38
N PRO A 196 15.31 -3.74 -14.49
CA PRO A 196 16.70 -4.22 -14.43
C PRO A 196 17.67 -3.27 -13.71
N ARG A 197 17.44 -1.96 -13.79
CA ARG A 197 18.30 -0.93 -13.22
C ARG A 197 17.63 -0.19 -12.06
N ARG A 198 16.77 -0.87 -11.32
CA ARG A 198 16.12 -0.30 -10.14
C ARG A 198 17.16 0.23 -9.15
N ALA A 199 17.10 1.52 -8.81
CA ALA A 199 18.07 2.16 -7.90
C ALA A 199 18.03 1.55 -6.49
N SER A 200 16.83 1.16 -5.99
CA SER A 200 16.61 0.51 -4.71
C SER A 200 16.88 -1.03 -4.71
N ARG A 201 17.61 -1.58 -5.69
CA ARG A 201 17.83 -3.03 -5.85
C ARG A 201 18.56 -3.72 -4.68
N ASN A 202 19.26 -2.96 -3.87
CA ASN A 202 19.99 -3.49 -2.72
C ASN A 202 19.15 -3.48 -1.43
N GLU A 203 18.02 -2.79 -1.43
CA GLU A 203 17.15 -2.66 -0.27
C GLU A 203 16.26 -3.90 -0.10
N ARG A 204 16.06 -4.31 1.16
CA ARG A 204 15.06 -5.29 1.54
C ARG A 204 13.73 -4.56 1.76
N ILE A 205 12.74 -4.87 0.92
CA ILE A 205 11.47 -4.16 0.90
C ILE A 205 10.33 -5.14 1.15
N VAL A 206 9.49 -4.85 2.15
CA VAL A 206 8.21 -5.53 2.34
C VAL A 206 7.07 -4.61 1.92
N PHE A 207 6.12 -5.14 1.15
CA PHE A 207 5.01 -4.36 0.59
C PHE A 207 3.72 -5.18 0.48
N GLY A 208 2.60 -4.51 0.19
CA GLY A 208 1.28 -5.08 -0.02
C GLY A 208 0.68 -4.70 -1.37
N HIS A 209 -0.59 -4.25 -1.38
CA HIS A 209 -1.32 -3.67 -2.51
C HIS A 209 -1.58 -4.61 -3.69
N TRP A 210 -0.78 -5.62 -3.92
CA TRP A 210 -0.80 -6.44 -5.13
C TRP A 210 -1.14 -7.90 -4.86
N SER A 211 -2.36 -8.15 -4.39
CA SER A 211 -2.85 -9.50 -4.06
C SER A 211 -2.79 -10.49 -5.24
N ALA A 212 -2.80 -9.99 -6.49
CA ALA A 212 -2.69 -10.83 -7.68
C ALA A 212 -1.31 -11.46 -7.90
N LEU A 213 -0.25 -11.06 -7.15
CA LEU A 213 1.06 -11.74 -7.20
C LEU A 213 1.02 -13.18 -6.66
N GLY A 214 0.06 -13.50 -5.78
CA GLY A 214 -0.29 -14.85 -5.40
C GLY A 214 0.66 -15.57 -4.44
N ASP A 215 1.85 -15.09 -4.19
CA ASP A 215 2.80 -15.66 -3.22
C ASP A 215 3.67 -14.61 -2.52
N ALA A 216 4.25 -14.96 -1.38
CA ALA A 216 5.08 -14.08 -0.53
C ALA A 216 6.58 -14.46 -0.60
N ARG A 217 7.06 -14.97 -1.73
CA ARG A 217 8.48 -15.30 -1.91
C ARG A 217 9.36 -14.07 -2.08
N ASP A 218 10.66 -14.25 -1.88
CA ASP A 218 11.68 -13.26 -2.23
C ASP A 218 11.71 -13.03 -3.76
N ARG A 219 11.46 -11.80 -4.14
CA ARG A 219 11.61 -11.32 -5.52
C ARG A 219 12.65 -10.21 -5.54
N LYS A 220 13.92 -10.59 -5.70
CA LYS A 220 15.04 -9.63 -5.74
C LYS A 220 15.07 -8.70 -4.52
N LYS A 221 15.03 -9.27 -3.33
CA LYS A 221 14.96 -8.59 -2.02
C LYS A 221 13.64 -7.81 -1.80
N THR A 222 12.56 -8.19 -2.45
CA THR A 222 11.23 -7.64 -2.21
C THR A 222 10.23 -8.74 -1.89
N TRP A 223 9.34 -8.51 -0.92
CA TRP A 223 8.32 -9.46 -0.47
C TRP A 223 6.95 -8.79 -0.49
N CYS A 224 6.03 -9.32 -1.30
CA CYS A 224 4.64 -8.95 -1.25
C CYS A 224 3.92 -9.82 -0.22
N ILE A 225 3.36 -9.21 0.83
CA ILE A 225 2.62 -9.94 1.87
C ILE A 225 1.09 -9.76 1.77
N ASP A 226 0.59 -9.02 0.78
CA ASP A 226 -0.84 -9.01 0.43
C ASP A 226 -1.15 -10.24 -0.43
N GLN A 227 -1.64 -11.28 0.22
CA GLN A 227 -2.01 -12.54 -0.43
C GLN A 227 -3.52 -12.69 -0.62
N GLY A 228 -4.28 -11.62 -0.47
CA GLY A 228 -5.70 -11.58 -0.79
C GLY A 228 -6.60 -12.24 0.23
N CYS A 229 -6.34 -12.08 1.53
CA CYS A 229 -7.21 -12.56 2.61
C CYS A 229 -8.69 -12.19 2.39
N LEU A 230 -8.98 -10.97 1.98
CA LEU A 230 -10.33 -10.51 1.66
C LEU A 230 -11.07 -11.41 0.66
N TRP A 231 -10.33 -12.01 -0.27
CA TRP A 231 -10.82 -12.86 -1.34
C TRP A 231 -10.82 -14.35 -0.98
N GLY A 232 -10.63 -14.71 0.30
CA GLY A 232 -10.60 -16.10 0.77
C GLY A 232 -9.26 -16.79 0.56
N ARG A 233 -8.18 -16.02 0.39
CA ARG A 233 -6.81 -16.55 0.33
C ARG A 233 -6.15 -16.44 1.70
N GLU A 234 -4.88 -16.02 1.76
CA GLU A 234 -4.07 -16.03 2.97
C GLU A 234 -3.87 -14.63 3.56
N LEU A 235 -3.96 -14.52 4.89
CA LEU A 235 -3.34 -13.43 5.63
C LEU A 235 -1.89 -13.84 5.91
N THR A 236 -0.95 -12.99 5.52
CA THR A 236 0.47 -13.34 5.52
C THR A 236 1.26 -12.40 6.43
N ALA A 237 2.13 -12.98 7.24
CA ALA A 237 3.16 -12.28 7.99
C ALA A 237 4.55 -12.71 7.50
N LEU A 238 5.51 -11.80 7.54
CA LEU A 238 6.91 -12.03 7.27
C LEU A 238 7.70 -11.73 8.54
N HIS A 239 8.43 -12.73 9.06
CA HIS A 239 9.29 -12.54 10.22
C HIS A 239 10.61 -11.90 9.76
N LEU A 240 10.83 -10.65 10.14
CA LEU A 240 11.92 -9.83 9.63
C LEU A 240 13.26 -10.07 10.33
N ASP A 241 13.23 -10.61 11.56
CA ASP A 241 14.42 -10.89 12.38
C ASP A 241 15.13 -12.19 11.99
N THR A 242 14.47 -13.07 11.23
CA THR A 242 15.04 -14.35 10.80
C THR A 242 15.86 -14.19 9.50
N ARG A 243 16.85 -15.04 9.31
CA ARG A 243 17.64 -15.10 8.07
C ARG A 243 17.76 -16.54 7.61
N PRO A 244 17.08 -16.93 6.52
CA PRO A 244 16.20 -16.12 5.67
C PRO A 244 14.93 -15.66 6.42
N ALA A 245 14.30 -14.59 5.92
CA ALA A 245 13.02 -14.14 6.44
C ALA A 245 11.97 -15.24 6.27
N THR A 246 11.17 -15.47 7.32
CA THR A 246 10.22 -16.59 7.35
C THR A 246 8.80 -16.10 7.09
N VAL A 247 8.11 -16.75 6.17
CA VAL A 247 6.71 -16.48 5.84
C VAL A 247 5.80 -17.33 6.73
N ILE A 248 4.79 -16.70 7.33
CA ILE A 248 3.76 -17.34 8.15
C ILE A 248 2.40 -16.94 7.57
N GLN A 249 1.52 -17.92 7.34
CA GLN A 249 0.23 -17.70 6.69
C GLN A 249 -0.91 -18.34 7.46
N VAL A 250 -2.09 -17.70 7.42
CA VAL A 250 -3.36 -18.28 7.91
C VAL A 250 -4.41 -18.09 6.81
N SER A 251 -5.19 -19.14 6.56
CA SER A 251 -6.28 -19.08 5.59
C SER A 251 -7.41 -18.18 6.09
N CYS A 252 -7.98 -17.41 5.18
CA CYS A 252 -9.06 -16.48 5.47
C CYS A 252 -10.38 -16.96 4.87
N PRO A 253 -11.53 -16.65 5.51
CA PRO A 253 -12.82 -16.80 4.86
C PRO A 253 -12.95 -15.81 3.68
N CYS A 254 -13.70 -16.20 2.66
CA CYS A 254 -13.99 -15.30 1.53
C CYS A 254 -15.07 -14.30 1.95
N TYR A 255 -14.67 -13.06 2.17
CA TYR A 255 -15.59 -11.97 2.49
C TYR A 255 -16.16 -11.29 1.24
N ARG A 256 -15.49 -11.43 0.10
CA ARG A 256 -15.87 -10.79 -1.15
C ARG A 256 -15.45 -11.65 -2.35
N GLN A 257 -16.36 -11.87 -3.29
CA GLN A 257 -16.02 -12.55 -4.53
C GLN A 257 -15.31 -11.58 -5.49
N LEU A 258 -14.26 -12.06 -6.16
CA LEU A 258 -13.69 -11.36 -7.30
C LEU A 258 -14.73 -11.34 -8.41
N ASN A 259 -15.12 -10.18 -8.90
CA ASN A 259 -15.90 -10.07 -10.13
C ASN A 259 -15.00 -10.52 -11.29
N VAL A 260 -15.04 -11.80 -11.61
CA VAL A 260 -14.47 -12.33 -12.85
C VAL A 260 -15.42 -11.86 -13.95
N THR A 261 -15.10 -10.75 -14.61
CA THR A 261 -15.72 -10.39 -15.87
C THR A 261 -15.31 -11.46 -16.88
N SER A 262 -16.21 -12.42 -17.13
CA SER A 262 -16.05 -13.37 -18.22
C SER A 262 -15.83 -12.59 -19.52
N PRO A 263 -14.87 -12.96 -20.37
CA PRO A 263 -14.72 -12.33 -21.68
C PRO A 263 -16.03 -12.56 -22.44
N SER A 264 -16.67 -11.47 -22.87
CA SER A 264 -17.84 -11.51 -23.75
C SER A 264 -17.49 -12.38 -24.96
N LYS A 265 -18.16 -13.53 -25.10
CA LYS A 265 -18.16 -14.29 -26.35
C LYS A 265 -18.67 -13.33 -27.42
N GLN A 266 -17.81 -12.86 -28.29
CA GLN A 266 -18.21 -12.27 -29.54
C GLN A 266 -18.91 -13.40 -30.34
N SER A 267 -20.24 -13.31 -30.43
CA SER A 267 -21.01 -14.10 -31.35
C SER A 267 -20.69 -13.64 -32.78
N SER A 268 -19.93 -14.47 -33.47
CA SER A 268 -19.83 -14.41 -34.93
C SER A 268 -21.18 -14.78 -35.53
N THR A 269 -21.79 -13.84 -36.19
CA THR A 269 -22.75 -14.06 -37.31
C THR A 269 -22.22 -13.32 -38.50
#